data_76259509f701b3822475611bee269279
#
_entry.id   76259509f701b3822475611bee269279
#
_cell.length_a   1.000
_cell.length_b   1.000
_cell.length_c   1.000
_cell.angle_alpha   90.00
_cell.angle_beta   90.00
_cell.angle_gamma   90.00
#
_symmetry.space_group_name_H-M   'P 1'
#
loop_
_entity.id
_entity.type
_entity.pdbx_description
1 polymer ?
#
loop_
_entity_poly.entity_id
_entity_poly.type
_entity_poly.pdbx_seq_one_letter_code
_entity_poly.pdbx_strand_id
1 'polypeptide(L)'
;MTAKKTKILFLIVCTLQLFYLFNFRSGFQYEIIRDPFNENSGISYAVSPEVIESKDILKKYEATHFNLSKKLKNDVYFYQRSLEFNYPIRINQSSKLVFFSINEDILEKCNVVETGKHLKLTQC
;
A
#
# COMPACT_ATOMS: atom_id res chain seq x y z
N MET A 1 24.83 -43.06 20.77
CA MET A 1 25.20 -41.65 20.46
C MET A 1 25.35 -40.89 21.78
N THR A 2 26.46 -40.19 22.02
CA THR A 2 26.61 -39.42 23.26
C THR A 2 25.66 -38.20 23.24
N ALA A 3 25.09 -37.86 24.39
CA ALA A 3 24.12 -36.72 24.51
C ALA A 3 24.65 -35.41 23.90
N LYS A 4 25.96 -35.22 23.89
CA LYS A 4 26.62 -34.07 23.24
C LYS A 4 26.47 -34.07 21.72
N LYS A 5 26.61 -35.23 21.07
CA LYS A 5 26.45 -35.37 19.61
C LYS A 5 25.01 -35.15 19.18
N THR A 6 24.04 -35.61 19.97
CA THR A 6 22.62 -35.40 19.71
C THR A 6 22.23 -33.92 19.79
N LYS A 7 22.74 -33.17 20.78
CA LYS A 7 22.52 -31.74 20.91
C LYS A 7 23.08 -30.94 19.71
N ILE A 8 24.29 -31.30 19.27
CA ILE A 8 24.93 -30.66 18.12
C ILE A 8 24.11 -30.92 16.84
N LEU A 9 23.69 -32.16 16.61
CA LEU A 9 22.89 -32.53 15.46
C LEU A 9 21.56 -31.77 15.44
N PHE A 10 20.87 -31.67 16.58
CA PHE A 10 19.64 -30.91 16.72
C PHE A 10 19.85 -29.43 16.38
N LEU A 11 20.93 -28.82 16.85
CA LEU A 11 21.26 -27.43 16.59
C LEU A 11 21.51 -27.19 15.08
N ILE A 12 22.22 -28.10 14.41
CA ILE A 12 22.45 -28.03 12.96
C ILE A 12 21.13 -28.12 12.19
N VAL A 13 20.24 -29.06 12.55
CA VAL A 13 18.96 -29.21 11.89
C VAL A 13 18.09 -27.95 12.05
N CYS A 14 18.01 -27.38 13.26
CA CYS A 14 17.28 -26.13 13.51
C CYS A 14 17.85 -24.97 12.70
N THR A 15 19.18 -24.85 12.61
CA THR A 15 19.83 -23.79 11.84
C THR A 15 19.54 -23.93 10.35
N LEU A 16 19.58 -25.15 9.80
CA LEU A 16 19.25 -25.41 8.41
C LEU A 16 17.77 -25.11 8.10
N GLN A 17 16.87 -25.45 9.02
CA GLN A 17 15.44 -25.14 8.87
C GLN A 17 15.19 -23.62 8.88
N LEU A 18 15.84 -22.88 9.78
CA LEU A 18 15.76 -21.42 9.81
C LEU A 18 16.32 -20.84 8.51
N PHE A 19 17.47 -21.30 8.05
CA PHE A 19 18.06 -20.85 6.79
C PHE A 19 17.16 -21.12 5.61
N TYR A 20 16.51 -22.28 5.54
CA TYR A 20 15.53 -22.62 4.52
C TYR A 20 14.31 -21.69 4.57
N LEU A 21 13.74 -21.46 5.74
CA LEU A 21 12.61 -20.56 5.93
C LEU A 21 12.93 -19.12 5.49
N PHE A 22 14.11 -18.63 5.81
CA PHE A 22 14.52 -17.28 5.44
C PHE A 22 14.79 -17.09 3.94
N ASN A 23 15.34 -18.11 3.27
CA ASN A 23 15.78 -17.96 1.89
C ASN A 23 14.75 -18.46 0.86
N PHE A 24 13.93 -19.45 1.19
CA PHE A 24 13.07 -20.14 0.22
C PHE A 24 11.58 -19.95 0.49
N ARG A 25 11.18 -19.43 1.64
CA ARG A 25 9.78 -19.15 1.89
C ARG A 25 9.38 -17.89 1.13
N SER A 26 8.53 -18.06 0.11
CA SER A 26 7.90 -16.93 -0.59
C SER A 26 7.11 -16.06 0.40
N GLY A 27 7.36 -14.75 0.41
CA GLY A 27 6.68 -13.79 1.27
C GLY A 27 7.42 -13.38 2.55
N PHE A 28 8.67 -13.82 2.74
CA PHE A 28 9.47 -13.30 3.84
C PHE A 28 9.96 -11.88 3.52
N GLN A 29 9.52 -10.92 4.33
CA GLN A 29 9.77 -9.49 4.08
C GLN A 29 11.00 -9.02 4.85
N TYR A 30 12.17 -9.14 4.24
CA TYR A 30 13.43 -8.69 4.84
C TYR A 30 13.45 -7.20 5.17
N GLU A 31 12.73 -6.39 4.41
CA GLU A 31 12.65 -4.93 4.60
C GLU A 31 12.08 -4.56 5.96
N ILE A 32 11.11 -5.32 6.46
CA ILE A 32 10.51 -5.08 7.78
C ILE A 32 11.53 -5.32 8.90
N ILE A 33 12.43 -6.30 8.72
CA ILE A 33 13.47 -6.59 9.71
C ILE A 33 14.61 -5.58 9.63
N ARG A 34 14.94 -5.13 8.42
CA ARG A 34 16.04 -4.19 8.20
C ARG A 34 15.72 -2.79 8.73
N ASP A 35 14.48 -2.37 8.59
CA ASP A 35 14.02 -1.07 9.04
C ASP A 35 12.61 -1.16 9.65
N PRO A 36 12.49 -1.76 10.86
CA PRO A 36 11.20 -2.02 11.49
C PRO A 36 10.46 -0.76 11.96
N PHE A 37 11.16 0.36 12.04
CA PHE A 37 10.60 1.65 12.48
C PHE A 37 10.26 2.59 11.33
N ASN A 38 10.46 2.17 10.10
CA ASN A 38 10.03 2.94 8.94
C ASN A 38 8.49 2.86 8.82
N GLU A 39 7.84 4.03 8.84
CA GLU A 39 6.37 4.14 8.72
C GLU A 39 5.81 3.45 7.45
N ASN A 40 6.62 3.33 6.41
CA ASN A 40 6.26 2.69 5.14
C ASN A 40 6.70 1.23 5.04
N SER A 41 7.35 0.68 6.08
CA SER A 41 7.81 -0.71 6.08
C SER A 41 6.62 -1.67 6.00
N GLY A 42 6.58 -2.49 4.96
CA GLY A 42 5.50 -3.45 4.74
C GLY A 42 4.20 -2.89 4.13
N ILE A 43 4.03 -1.57 4.02
CA ILE A 43 2.82 -0.97 3.43
C ILE A 43 2.64 -1.39 1.98
N SER A 44 3.71 -1.43 1.20
CA SER A 44 3.69 -1.84 -0.21
C SER A 44 3.17 -3.26 -0.45
N TYR A 45 3.18 -4.11 0.56
CA TYR A 45 2.63 -5.48 0.49
C TYR A 45 1.15 -5.56 0.87
N ALA A 46 0.68 -4.61 1.67
CA ALA A 46 -0.69 -4.59 2.17
C ALA A 46 -1.61 -3.66 1.38
N VAL A 47 -1.03 -2.67 0.69
CA VAL A 47 -1.76 -1.60 0.04
C VAL A 47 -1.28 -1.45 -1.41
N SER A 48 -2.21 -1.29 -2.35
CA SER A 48 -1.84 -1.11 -3.76
C SER A 48 -1.10 0.22 -4.00
N PRO A 49 -0.22 0.28 -5.02
CA PRO A 49 0.52 1.50 -5.35
C PRO A 49 -0.39 2.72 -5.57
N GLU A 50 -1.57 2.51 -6.13
CA GLU A 50 -2.57 3.56 -6.38
C GLU A 50 -3.06 4.20 -5.07
N VAL A 51 -3.30 3.40 -4.04
CA VAL A 51 -3.75 3.91 -2.74
C VAL A 51 -2.63 4.69 -2.04
N ILE A 52 -1.38 4.22 -2.13
CA ILE A 52 -0.22 4.93 -1.59
C ILE A 52 -0.06 6.28 -2.30
N GLU A 53 -0.14 6.29 -3.62
CA GLU A 53 -0.06 7.50 -4.43
C GLU A 53 -1.18 8.49 -4.08
N SER A 54 -2.41 8.01 -3.83
CA SER A 54 -3.51 8.87 -3.43
C SER A 54 -3.22 9.64 -2.15
N LYS A 55 -2.59 8.98 -1.16
CA LYS A 55 -2.22 9.61 0.12
C LYS A 55 -1.16 10.69 -0.06
N ASP A 56 -0.14 10.42 -0.88
CA ASP A 56 0.94 11.38 -1.14
C ASP A 56 0.40 12.64 -1.83
N ILE A 57 -0.47 12.45 -2.82
CA ILE A 57 -1.14 13.55 -3.51
C ILE A 57 -2.02 14.35 -2.53
N LEU A 58 -2.86 13.68 -1.73
CA LEU A 58 -3.74 14.36 -0.77
C LEU A 58 -2.98 15.16 0.29
N LYS A 59 -1.84 14.64 0.77
CA LYS A 59 -0.96 15.36 1.69
C LYS A 59 -0.39 16.62 1.05
N LYS A 60 0.05 16.55 -0.20
CA LYS A 60 0.61 17.68 -0.95
C LYS A 60 -0.38 18.83 -1.10
N TYR A 61 -1.67 18.53 -1.26
CA TYR A 61 -2.74 19.52 -1.41
C TYR A 61 -3.45 19.86 -0.09
N GLU A 62 -2.95 19.37 1.05
CA GLU A 62 -3.55 19.59 2.38
C GLU A 62 -5.06 19.31 2.38
N ALA A 63 -5.48 18.32 1.59
CA ALA A 63 -6.87 18.01 1.41
C ALA A 63 -7.49 17.43 2.69
N THR A 64 -8.67 17.89 3.06
CA THR A 64 -9.45 17.32 4.17
C THR A 64 -10.49 16.30 3.69
N HIS A 65 -10.91 16.44 2.43
CA HIS A 65 -11.88 15.57 1.80
C HIS A 65 -11.52 15.36 0.33
N PHE A 66 -11.87 14.21 -0.19
CA PHE A 66 -11.73 13.89 -1.60
C PHE A 66 -12.90 13.02 -2.08
N ASN A 67 -13.04 12.89 -3.38
CA ASN A 67 -14.02 12.03 -4.00
C ASN A 67 -13.31 11.07 -4.96
N LEU A 68 -14.00 10.03 -5.37
CA LEU A 68 -13.51 9.03 -6.33
C LEU A 68 -14.42 9.01 -7.54
N SER A 69 -13.85 8.74 -8.72
CA SER A 69 -14.63 8.46 -9.93
C SER A 69 -15.54 7.24 -9.72
N LYS A 70 -16.54 7.10 -10.56
CA LYS A 70 -17.46 5.96 -10.50
C LYS A 70 -16.71 4.63 -10.64
N LYS A 71 -15.69 4.58 -11.49
CA LYS A 71 -14.87 3.38 -11.70
C LYS A 71 -14.11 2.99 -10.45
N LEU A 72 -13.43 3.94 -9.79
CA LEU A 72 -12.69 3.70 -8.56
C LEU A 72 -13.60 3.36 -7.37
N LYS A 73 -14.82 3.90 -7.33
CA LYS A 73 -15.83 3.52 -6.32
C LYS A 73 -16.33 2.09 -6.49
N ASN A 74 -16.41 1.60 -7.72
CA ASN A 74 -16.85 0.23 -8.00
C ASN A 74 -15.75 -0.79 -7.73
N ASP A 75 -14.49 -0.38 -7.65
CA ASP A 75 -13.40 -1.21 -7.15
C ASP A 75 -13.45 -1.23 -5.62
N VAL A 76 -14.11 -2.27 -5.10
CA VAL A 76 -14.35 -2.44 -3.65
C VAL A 76 -13.04 -2.44 -2.86
N TYR A 77 -11.98 -3.09 -3.39
CA TYR A 77 -10.68 -3.15 -2.73
C TYR A 77 -10.04 -1.78 -2.65
N PHE A 78 -9.96 -1.05 -3.78
CA PHE A 78 -9.42 0.29 -3.82
C PHE A 78 -10.21 1.25 -2.90
N TYR A 79 -11.54 1.20 -2.97
CA TYR A 79 -12.41 2.05 -2.16
C TYR A 79 -12.18 1.83 -0.65
N GLN A 80 -12.20 0.57 -0.21
CA GLN A 80 -12.01 0.23 1.21
C GLN A 80 -10.61 0.64 1.69
N ARG A 81 -9.57 0.30 0.93
CA ARG A 81 -8.19 0.65 1.30
C ARG A 81 -7.95 2.16 1.28
N SER A 82 -8.59 2.89 0.36
CA SER A 82 -8.52 4.35 0.34
C SER A 82 -9.15 4.98 1.57
N LEU A 83 -10.26 4.43 2.08
CA LEU A 83 -10.87 4.90 3.33
C LEU A 83 -9.96 4.68 4.54
N GLU A 84 -9.37 3.50 4.65
CA GLU A 84 -8.53 3.12 5.78
C GLU A 84 -7.20 3.86 5.78
N PHE A 85 -6.54 3.89 4.63
CA PHE A 85 -5.16 4.37 4.51
C PHE A 85 -5.04 5.89 4.46
N ASN A 86 -6.04 6.58 3.91
CA ASN A 86 -6.04 8.04 3.84
C ASN A 86 -6.56 8.72 5.11
N TYR A 87 -7.03 7.97 6.11
CA TYR A 87 -7.47 8.57 7.37
C TYR A 87 -6.41 9.56 7.94
N PRO A 88 -6.79 10.74 8.43
CA PRO A 88 -8.15 11.25 8.71
C PRO A 88 -8.86 11.92 7.53
N ILE A 89 -8.27 11.96 6.33
CA ILE A 89 -8.88 12.53 5.13
C ILE A 89 -10.05 11.64 4.70
N ARG A 90 -11.22 12.22 4.45
CA ARG A 90 -12.44 11.46 4.24
C ARG A 90 -12.92 11.51 2.80
N ILE A 91 -13.48 10.41 2.32
CA ILE A 91 -14.22 10.40 1.06
C ILE A 91 -15.55 11.14 1.25
N ASN A 92 -15.76 12.17 0.44
CA ASN A 92 -16.99 12.96 0.42
C ASN A 92 -17.44 13.18 -1.02
N GLN A 93 -18.68 12.80 -1.32
CA GLN A 93 -19.25 12.92 -2.67
C GLN A 93 -19.38 14.37 -3.15
N SER A 94 -19.46 15.32 -2.21
CA SER A 94 -19.52 16.76 -2.51
C SER A 94 -18.14 17.41 -2.64
N SER A 95 -17.06 16.65 -2.48
CA SER A 95 -15.71 17.20 -2.65
C SER A 95 -15.45 17.54 -4.10
N LYS A 96 -14.85 18.71 -4.32
CA LYS A 96 -14.40 19.16 -5.64
C LYS A 96 -13.16 18.42 -6.13
N LEU A 97 -12.37 17.86 -5.22
CA LEU A 97 -11.19 17.06 -5.55
C LEU A 97 -11.62 15.63 -5.83
N VAL A 98 -11.41 15.16 -7.04
CA VAL A 98 -11.86 13.84 -7.52
C VAL A 98 -10.68 13.09 -8.11
N PHE A 99 -10.46 11.86 -7.65
CA PHE A 99 -9.50 10.95 -8.27
C PHE A 99 -10.12 10.17 -9.41
N PHE A 100 -9.37 10.07 -10.49
CA PHE A 100 -9.63 9.23 -11.65
C PHE A 100 -8.47 8.26 -11.84
N SER A 101 -8.73 7.08 -12.36
CA SER A 101 -7.68 6.17 -12.85
C SER A 101 -6.94 6.82 -14.03
N ILE A 102 -5.64 6.51 -14.21
CA ILE A 102 -4.86 7.07 -15.32
C ILE A 102 -5.47 6.80 -16.69
N ASN A 103 -6.15 5.65 -16.85
CA ASN A 103 -6.78 5.20 -18.09
C ASN A 103 -8.26 5.58 -18.17
N GLU A 104 -8.75 6.44 -17.29
CA GLU A 104 -10.14 6.88 -17.27
C GLU A 104 -10.28 8.26 -17.93
N ASP A 105 -11.30 8.42 -18.77
CA ASP A 105 -11.62 9.70 -19.36
C ASP A 105 -12.16 10.66 -18.30
N ILE A 106 -11.65 11.87 -18.32
CA ILE A 106 -12.03 12.91 -17.36
C ILE A 106 -13.25 13.61 -17.91
N LEU A 107 -14.20 13.90 -17.04
CA LEU A 107 -15.39 14.67 -17.39
C LEU A 107 -14.97 16.07 -17.89
N GLU A 108 -15.62 16.57 -18.95
CA GLU A 108 -15.32 17.88 -19.56
C GLU A 108 -15.36 19.08 -18.58
N LYS A 109 -16.06 18.90 -17.46
CA LYS A 109 -16.20 19.93 -16.41
C LYS A 109 -15.07 19.92 -15.38
N CYS A 110 -14.14 18.96 -15.47
CA CYS A 110 -13.09 18.77 -14.47
C CYS A 110 -11.73 19.16 -15.03
N ASN A 111 -10.99 19.96 -14.29
CA ASN A 111 -9.62 20.33 -14.63
C ASN A 111 -8.62 19.41 -13.93
N VAL A 112 -7.64 18.90 -14.66
CA VAL A 112 -6.55 18.10 -14.07
C VAL A 112 -5.67 19.00 -13.23
N VAL A 113 -5.53 18.66 -11.95
CA VAL A 113 -4.67 19.36 -11.01
C VAL A 113 -3.31 18.69 -10.93
N GLU A 114 -3.30 17.37 -10.91
CA GLU A 114 -2.07 16.57 -10.87
C GLU A 114 -2.26 15.22 -11.57
N THR A 115 -1.22 14.78 -12.25
CA THR A 115 -1.16 13.45 -12.88
C THR A 115 -0.04 12.66 -12.25
N GLY A 116 -0.38 11.59 -11.58
CA GLY A 116 0.54 10.62 -11.02
C GLY A 116 0.84 9.47 -11.99
N LYS A 117 1.38 8.39 -11.46
CA LYS A 117 1.67 7.17 -12.25
C LYS A 117 0.42 6.34 -12.51
N HIS A 118 -0.48 6.28 -11.56
CA HIS A 118 -1.67 5.42 -11.57
C HIS A 118 -2.97 6.21 -11.51
N LEU A 119 -2.92 7.40 -10.91
CA LEU A 119 -4.09 8.24 -10.65
C LEU A 119 -3.92 9.65 -11.25
N LYS A 120 -5.06 10.28 -11.53
CA LYS A 120 -5.16 11.70 -11.85
C LYS A 120 -6.01 12.36 -10.78
N LEU A 121 -5.54 13.44 -10.18
CA LEU A 121 -6.34 14.31 -9.33
C LEU A 121 -6.92 15.42 -10.18
N THR A 122 -8.23 15.61 -10.09
CA THR A 122 -8.96 16.64 -10.80
C THR A 122 -9.74 17.52 -9.83
N GLN A 123 -10.01 18.73 -10.25
CA GLN A 123 -10.94 19.63 -9.60
C GLN A 123 -12.18 19.78 -10.47
N CYS A 124 -13.29 19.33 -9.96
CA CYS A 124 -14.60 19.37 -10.64
C CYS A 124 -15.55 20.44 -10.08
#